data_abf2353b94c8388d2f1d5f7b2d93b940
#
_entry.id   abf2353b94c8388d2f1d5f7b2d93b940
#
_cell.length_a   1.000
_cell.length_b   1.000
_cell.length_c   1.000
_cell.angle_alpha   90.00
_cell.angle_beta   90.00
_cell.angle_gamma   90.00
#
_symmetry.space_group_name_H-M   'P 1'
#
loop_
_entity.id
_entity.type
_entity.pdbx_description
1 polymer ?
#
loop_
_entity_poly.entity_id
_entity_poly.type
_entity_poly.pdbx_seq_one_letter_code
_entity_poly.pdbx_strand_id
1 'polypeptide(L)'
;MKDLIKNKKIVIVDIETSGLWCGEYEDKKIARILKVDATKIEDGKIGESFSSLVACGEYINKFVRDITGISNKTLKGAPRIKAVLKQLKEFTCGYEVYARNSEFVNKYLTYYGNQNGIQVDLAKEKDYNEISKFISQRELSTHLKNTTDSEPLALAKVLVEN
;
A
#
# COMPACT_ATOMS: atom_id res chain seq x y z
N MET A 1 -16.28 15.76 -6.07
CA MET A 1 -15.26 14.90 -5.49
C MET A 1 -14.45 15.60 -4.40
N LYS A 2 -14.00 16.81 -4.62
CA LYS A 2 -13.33 17.61 -3.57
C LYS A 2 -14.09 17.69 -2.23
N ASP A 3 -15.40 17.62 -2.26
CA ASP A 3 -16.22 17.63 -1.03
C ASP A 3 -16.13 16.34 -0.21
N LEU A 4 -15.80 15.19 -0.83
CA LEU A 4 -15.66 13.91 -0.12
C LEU A 4 -14.34 13.80 0.66
N ILE A 5 -13.29 14.48 0.19
CA ILE A 5 -11.97 14.49 0.84
C ILE A 5 -11.67 15.81 1.55
N LYS A 6 -12.55 16.79 1.40
CA LYS A 6 -12.49 18.05 2.12
C LYS A 6 -12.75 17.82 3.61
N ASN A 7 -11.91 18.37 4.45
CA ASN A 7 -11.92 18.16 5.91
C ASN A 7 -11.65 16.71 6.36
N LYS A 8 -11.06 15.86 5.49
CA LYS A 8 -10.65 14.52 5.85
C LYS A 8 -9.13 14.39 5.88
N LYS A 9 -8.66 13.53 6.77
CA LYS A 9 -7.28 13.06 6.86
C LYS A 9 -7.23 11.62 6.36
N ILE A 10 -6.68 11.42 5.17
CA ILE A 10 -6.66 10.13 4.48
C ILE A 10 -5.21 9.73 4.21
N VAL A 11 -4.91 8.46 4.38
CA VAL A 11 -3.69 7.84 3.85
C VAL A 11 -4.08 6.75 2.87
N ILE A 12 -3.50 6.79 1.70
CA ILE A 12 -3.60 5.69 0.73
C ILE A 12 -2.35 4.83 0.89
N VAL A 13 -2.53 3.51 1.05
CA VAL A 13 -1.46 2.53 1.23
C VAL A 13 -1.49 1.53 0.07
N ASP A 14 -0.32 1.12 -0.38
CA ASP A 14 -0.13 0.00 -1.30
C ASP A 14 1.07 -0.85 -0.87
N ILE A 15 1.08 -2.12 -1.27
CA ILE A 15 2.15 -3.06 -0.96
C ILE A 15 2.56 -3.85 -2.21
N GLU A 16 3.87 -4.06 -2.36
CA GLU A 16 4.42 -5.03 -3.28
C GLU A 16 4.79 -6.31 -2.54
N THR A 17 4.51 -7.47 -3.13
CA THR A 17 4.70 -8.76 -2.49
C THR A 17 5.45 -9.76 -3.37
N SER A 18 6.03 -10.79 -2.76
CA SER A 18 6.72 -11.88 -3.47
C SER A 18 5.76 -12.89 -4.12
N GLY A 19 4.45 -12.68 -4.00
CA GLY A 19 3.40 -13.53 -4.54
C GLY A 19 2.03 -13.10 -4.04
N LEU A 20 0.98 -13.77 -4.52
CA LEU A 20 -0.41 -13.41 -4.23
C LEU A 20 -0.98 -14.12 -2.99
N TRP A 21 -0.20 -14.99 -2.36
CA TRP A 21 -0.71 -15.87 -1.34
C TRP A 21 -0.39 -15.39 0.08
N CYS A 22 -1.43 -15.05 0.83
CA CYS A 22 -1.35 -14.78 2.26
C CYS A 22 -2.55 -15.44 2.96
N GLY A 23 -2.33 -16.46 3.83
CA GLY A 23 -3.38 -17.08 4.66
C GLY A 23 -3.38 -18.61 4.73
N GLU A 24 -4.45 -19.17 5.25
CA GLU A 24 -4.65 -20.43 5.95
C GLU A 24 -4.60 -21.75 5.16
N TYR A 25 -3.79 -21.90 4.13
CA TYR A 25 -3.66 -23.21 3.49
C TYR A 25 -2.35 -23.88 3.90
N GLU A 26 -2.46 -25.05 4.52
CA GLU A 26 -1.37 -25.78 5.17
C GLU A 26 -0.14 -26.04 4.26
N ASP A 27 -0.32 -26.03 2.94
CA ASP A 27 0.73 -26.38 1.99
C ASP A 27 1.31 -25.19 1.18
N LYS A 28 0.84 -23.95 1.39
CA LYS A 28 1.30 -22.82 0.59
C LYS A 28 2.12 -21.84 1.41
N LYS A 29 3.32 -21.56 0.90
CA LYS A 29 4.22 -20.59 1.48
C LYS A 29 3.63 -19.19 1.39
N ILE A 30 3.49 -18.55 2.53
CA ILE A 30 3.00 -17.17 2.63
C ILE A 30 4.00 -16.24 1.95
N ALA A 31 3.51 -15.46 0.98
CA ALA A 31 4.31 -14.47 0.29
C ALA A 31 4.75 -13.34 1.22
N ARG A 32 5.89 -12.75 0.94
CA ARG A 32 6.50 -11.68 1.73
C ARG A 32 6.08 -10.33 1.21
N ILE A 33 5.85 -9.37 2.11
CA ILE A 33 5.82 -7.96 1.72
C ILE A 33 7.25 -7.55 1.34
N LEU A 34 7.41 -6.96 0.17
CA LEU A 34 8.68 -6.50 -0.39
C LEU A 34 8.84 -4.98 -0.34
N LYS A 35 7.72 -4.26 -0.42
CA LYS A 35 7.68 -2.81 -0.37
C LYS A 35 6.35 -2.35 0.22
N VAL A 36 6.38 -1.22 0.90
CA VAL A 36 5.20 -0.49 1.38
C VAL A 36 5.33 0.95 0.92
N ASP A 37 4.30 1.44 0.24
CA ASP A 37 4.15 2.83 -0.16
C ASP A 37 2.89 3.41 0.50
N ALA A 38 2.94 4.68 0.90
CA ALA A 38 1.77 5.38 1.43
C ALA A 38 1.84 6.88 1.11
N THR A 39 0.68 7.51 0.92
CA THR A 39 0.59 8.96 0.66
C THR A 39 -0.57 9.55 1.44
N LYS A 40 -0.30 10.64 2.16
CA LYS A 40 -1.29 11.42 2.91
C LYS A 40 -2.06 12.36 1.99
N ILE A 41 -3.35 12.50 2.28
CA ILE A 41 -4.21 13.57 1.76
C ILE A 41 -4.84 14.24 2.98
N GLU A 42 -4.70 15.55 3.09
CA GLU A 42 -5.27 16.35 4.16
C GLU A 42 -5.95 17.58 3.57
N ASP A 43 -7.22 17.78 3.92
CA ASP A 43 -8.04 18.88 3.42
C ASP A 43 -8.03 19.04 1.89
N GLY A 44 -8.05 17.90 1.18
CA GLY A 44 -8.03 17.85 -0.28
C GLY A 44 -6.67 18.21 -0.90
N LYS A 45 -5.58 18.18 -0.13
CA LYS A 45 -4.22 18.41 -0.61
C LYS A 45 -3.34 17.18 -0.38
N ILE A 46 -2.45 16.93 -1.33
CA ILE A 46 -1.45 15.88 -1.18
C ILE A 46 -0.40 16.34 -0.16
N GLY A 47 -0.18 15.49 0.84
CA GLY A 47 0.81 15.70 1.89
C GLY A 47 2.05 14.83 1.71
N GLU A 48 2.59 14.35 2.84
CA GLU A 48 3.79 13.52 2.88
C GLU A 48 3.56 12.14 2.24
N SER A 49 4.60 11.58 1.66
CA SER A 49 4.65 10.19 1.20
C SER A 49 5.66 9.38 2.01
N PHE A 50 5.30 8.12 2.25
CA PHE A 50 6.14 7.11 2.88
C PHE A 50 6.45 6.03 1.85
N SER A 51 7.70 5.58 1.79
CA SER A 51 8.12 4.47 0.94
C SER A 51 9.21 3.69 1.64
N SER A 52 9.05 2.39 1.77
CA SER A 52 10.06 1.51 2.35
C SER A 52 10.09 0.16 1.66
N LEU A 53 11.28 -0.27 1.26
CA LEU A 53 11.56 -1.67 0.95
C LEU A 53 11.53 -2.49 2.24
N VAL A 54 11.27 -3.80 2.11
CA VAL A 54 11.23 -4.74 3.23
C VAL A 54 12.21 -5.87 2.98
N ALA A 55 13.07 -6.16 3.93
CA ALA A 55 14.01 -7.27 3.86
C ALA A 55 13.26 -8.59 3.61
N CYS A 56 13.66 -9.29 2.57
CA CYS A 56 13.15 -10.61 2.23
C CYS A 56 14.30 -11.63 2.27
N GLY A 57 14.17 -12.65 3.12
CA GLY A 57 15.15 -13.75 3.23
C GLY A 57 14.99 -14.82 2.14
N GLU A 58 14.15 -14.61 1.13
CA GLU A 58 13.80 -15.57 0.11
C GLU A 58 14.23 -15.11 -1.27
N TYR A 59 14.39 -16.07 -2.18
CA TYR A 59 14.69 -15.77 -3.58
C TYR A 59 13.48 -15.12 -4.26
N ILE A 60 13.68 -13.96 -4.86
CA ILE A 60 12.69 -13.27 -5.67
C ILE A 60 12.79 -13.80 -7.10
N ASN A 61 11.77 -14.53 -7.55
CA ASN A 61 11.72 -15.12 -8.87
C ASN A 61 11.62 -14.06 -9.99
N LYS A 62 11.88 -14.49 -11.24
CA LYS A 62 11.88 -13.59 -12.39
C LYS A 62 10.54 -12.88 -12.59
N PHE A 63 9.43 -13.60 -12.44
CA PHE A 63 8.08 -13.05 -12.63
C PHE A 63 7.80 -11.88 -11.67
N VAL A 64 8.12 -12.06 -10.39
CA VAL A 64 7.96 -10.97 -9.40
C VAL A 64 8.87 -9.79 -9.72
N ARG A 65 10.13 -10.04 -10.10
CA ARG A 65 11.05 -8.96 -10.50
C ARG A 65 10.54 -8.16 -11.70
N ASP A 66 9.98 -8.85 -12.70
CA ASP A 66 9.48 -8.20 -13.92
C ASP A 66 8.26 -7.31 -13.64
N ILE A 67 7.41 -7.71 -12.67
CA ILE A 67 6.22 -6.94 -12.29
C ILE A 67 6.55 -5.79 -11.33
N THR A 68 7.33 -6.06 -10.28
CA THR A 68 7.55 -5.10 -9.18
C THR A 68 8.82 -4.26 -9.36
N GLY A 69 9.73 -4.68 -10.23
CA GLY A 69 11.07 -4.10 -10.33
C GLY A 69 11.98 -4.43 -9.13
N ILE A 70 11.50 -5.26 -8.17
CA ILE A 70 12.21 -5.57 -6.94
C ILE A 70 12.99 -6.89 -7.08
N SER A 71 14.27 -6.87 -6.72
CA SER A 71 15.17 -8.01 -6.73
C SER A 71 15.83 -8.23 -5.38
N ASN A 72 16.42 -9.39 -5.15
CA ASN A 72 17.22 -9.61 -3.94
C ASN A 72 18.34 -8.58 -3.76
N LYS A 73 18.90 -8.06 -4.87
CA LYS A 73 19.93 -7.01 -4.83
C LYS A 73 19.37 -5.70 -4.29
N THR A 74 18.17 -5.30 -4.72
CA THR A 74 17.53 -4.05 -4.25
C THR A 74 17.08 -4.13 -2.80
N LEU A 75 16.76 -5.34 -2.31
CA LEU A 75 16.36 -5.56 -0.91
C LEU A 75 17.54 -5.68 0.07
N LYS A 76 18.79 -5.65 -0.45
CA LYS A 76 19.98 -5.75 0.42
C LYS A 76 20.07 -4.53 1.33
N GLY A 77 20.06 -4.77 2.64
CA GLY A 77 20.09 -3.70 3.65
C GLY A 77 18.72 -3.07 3.97
N ALA A 78 17.64 -3.53 3.33
CA ALA A 78 16.29 -3.07 3.67
C ALA A 78 15.93 -3.42 5.13
N PRO A 79 15.07 -2.63 5.78
CA PRO A 79 14.61 -2.91 7.13
C PRO A 79 13.72 -4.17 7.18
N ARG A 80 13.66 -4.80 8.34
CA ARG A 80 12.76 -5.94 8.59
C ARG A 80 11.32 -5.46 8.67
N ILE A 81 10.38 -6.34 8.34
CA ILE A 81 8.93 -6.06 8.32
C ILE A 81 8.42 -5.40 9.60
N LYS A 82 8.89 -5.82 10.79
CA LYS A 82 8.49 -5.22 12.07
C LYS A 82 8.81 -3.72 12.14
N ALA A 83 9.99 -3.31 11.66
CA ALA A 83 10.39 -1.90 11.66
C ALA A 83 9.54 -1.09 10.68
N VAL A 84 9.27 -1.64 9.48
CA VAL A 84 8.43 -0.98 8.46
C VAL A 84 6.99 -0.83 8.94
N LEU A 85 6.40 -1.88 9.54
CA LEU A 85 5.04 -1.79 10.09
C LEU A 85 4.94 -0.76 11.23
N LYS A 86 5.97 -0.66 12.07
CA LYS A 86 6.00 0.36 13.12
C LYS A 86 6.00 1.77 12.53
N GLN A 87 6.84 2.03 11.53
CA GLN A 87 6.90 3.30 10.83
C GLN A 87 5.58 3.60 10.09
N LEU A 88 4.99 2.60 9.42
CA LEU A 88 3.70 2.74 8.76
C LEU A 88 2.60 3.10 9.76
N LYS A 89 2.54 2.43 10.92
CA LYS A 89 1.59 2.74 11.99
C LYS A 89 1.74 4.17 12.49
N GLU A 90 2.96 4.62 12.71
CA GLU A 90 3.25 6.01 13.11
C GLU A 90 2.83 6.99 12.01
N PHE A 91 3.13 6.68 10.75
CA PHE A 91 2.76 7.50 9.59
C PHE A 91 1.25 7.63 9.40
N THR A 92 0.48 6.56 9.65
CA THR A 92 -0.98 6.52 9.47
C THR A 92 -1.75 7.02 10.70
N CYS A 93 -1.07 7.34 11.80
CA CYS A 93 -1.71 7.75 13.05
C CYS A 93 -2.57 9.00 12.86
N GLY A 94 -3.86 8.91 13.21
CA GLY A 94 -4.82 10.01 13.08
C GLY A 94 -5.41 10.19 11.67
N TYR A 95 -5.19 9.25 10.76
CA TYR A 95 -5.72 9.24 9.41
C TYR A 95 -6.62 8.02 9.15
N GLU A 96 -7.62 8.18 8.30
CA GLU A 96 -8.34 7.05 7.72
C GLU A 96 -7.47 6.39 6.64
N VAL A 97 -7.24 5.07 6.74
CA VAL A 97 -6.32 4.36 5.87
C VAL A 97 -7.08 3.60 4.78
N TYR A 98 -6.76 3.87 3.53
CA TYR A 98 -7.38 3.26 2.36
C TYR A 98 -6.34 2.55 1.50
N ALA A 99 -6.79 1.54 0.74
CA ALA A 99 -5.99 0.86 -0.26
C ALA A 99 -6.85 0.53 -1.48
N ARG A 100 -6.30 0.61 -2.69
CA ARG A 100 -7.03 0.29 -3.92
C ARG A 100 -7.53 -1.17 -3.93
N ASN A 101 -6.67 -2.10 -3.55
CA ASN A 101 -7.03 -3.48 -3.33
C ASN A 101 -7.08 -3.75 -1.82
N SER A 102 -8.14 -3.22 -1.17
CA SER A 102 -8.27 -3.21 0.28
C SER A 102 -8.24 -4.61 0.89
N GLU A 103 -8.88 -5.59 0.26
CA GLU A 103 -8.89 -6.98 0.73
C GLU A 103 -7.47 -7.57 0.73
N PHE A 104 -6.75 -7.41 -0.37
CA PHE A 104 -5.38 -7.89 -0.51
C PHE A 104 -4.45 -7.23 0.51
N VAL A 105 -4.43 -5.89 0.55
CA VAL A 105 -3.58 -5.13 1.46
C VAL A 105 -3.89 -5.43 2.92
N ASN A 106 -5.18 -5.46 3.28
CA ASN A 106 -5.62 -5.76 4.65
C ASN A 106 -5.18 -7.16 5.10
N LYS A 107 -5.31 -8.15 4.23
CA LYS A 107 -4.89 -9.52 4.51
C LYS A 107 -3.41 -9.63 4.90
N TYR A 108 -2.54 -8.96 4.14
CA TYR A 108 -1.10 -8.94 4.41
C TYR A 108 -0.75 -8.12 5.66
N LEU A 109 -1.31 -6.93 5.80
CA LEU A 109 -1.06 -6.08 6.97
C LEU A 109 -1.56 -6.73 8.25
N THR A 110 -2.72 -7.39 8.23
CA THR A 110 -3.26 -8.15 9.37
C THR A 110 -2.36 -9.33 9.72
N TYR A 111 -1.97 -10.14 8.72
CA TYR A 111 -1.12 -11.30 8.95
C TYR A 111 0.22 -10.91 9.59
N TYR A 112 0.96 -10.01 8.95
CA TYR A 112 2.27 -9.59 9.46
C TYR A 112 2.15 -8.72 10.72
N GLY A 113 1.07 -7.96 10.85
CA GLY A 113 0.75 -7.18 12.03
C GLY A 113 0.56 -8.06 13.26
N ASN A 114 -0.25 -9.12 13.15
CA ASN A 114 -0.49 -10.07 14.23
C ASN A 114 0.79 -10.76 14.69
N GLN A 115 1.64 -11.18 13.74
CA GLN A 115 2.92 -11.81 14.08
C GLN A 115 3.92 -10.87 14.78
N ASN A 116 3.79 -9.57 14.59
CA ASN A 116 4.71 -8.58 15.15
C ASN A 116 4.12 -7.72 16.28
N GLY A 117 2.84 -7.93 16.63
CA GLY A 117 2.13 -7.15 17.63
C GLY A 117 1.90 -5.69 17.22
N ILE A 118 1.74 -5.44 15.91
CA ILE A 118 1.54 -4.11 15.33
C ILE A 118 0.33 -4.17 14.41
N GLN A 119 -0.72 -3.41 14.72
CA GLN A 119 -1.90 -3.31 13.87
C GLN A 119 -1.90 -2.01 13.09
N VAL A 120 -2.21 -2.11 11.79
CA VAL A 120 -2.53 -0.99 10.90
C VAL A 120 -3.90 -1.29 10.33
N ASP A 121 -4.90 -0.58 10.80
CA ASP A 121 -6.29 -0.83 10.43
C ASP A 121 -6.67 -0.04 9.18
N LEU A 122 -7.19 -0.72 8.16
CA LEU A 122 -7.76 -0.05 7.00
C LEU A 122 -9.19 0.42 7.31
N ALA A 123 -9.60 1.49 6.67
CA ALA A 123 -10.98 1.95 6.67
C ALA A 123 -11.92 0.83 6.16
N LYS A 124 -13.15 0.83 6.64
CA LYS A 124 -14.13 -0.21 6.27
C LYS A 124 -14.38 -0.19 4.76
N GLU A 125 -14.60 -1.37 4.20
CA GLU A 125 -14.83 -1.59 2.76
C GLU A 125 -15.90 -0.67 2.15
N LYS A 126 -16.92 -0.30 2.93
CA LYS A 126 -17.97 0.62 2.51
C LYS A 126 -17.43 2.00 2.13
N ASP A 127 -16.48 2.48 2.91
CA ASP A 127 -15.90 3.83 2.71
C ASP A 127 -14.92 3.83 1.52
N TYR A 128 -14.21 2.72 1.31
CA TYR A 128 -13.38 2.52 0.12
C TYR A 128 -14.21 2.54 -1.17
N ASN A 129 -15.36 1.85 -1.19
CA ASN A 129 -16.25 1.82 -2.36
C ASN A 129 -16.81 3.20 -2.73
N GLU A 130 -16.97 4.11 -1.77
CA GLU A 130 -17.34 5.49 -2.06
C GLU A 130 -16.20 6.26 -2.75
N ILE A 131 -14.97 6.09 -2.29
CA ILE A 131 -13.80 6.73 -2.91
C ILE A 131 -13.48 6.09 -4.26
N SER A 132 -13.55 4.76 -4.39
CA SER A 132 -13.22 4.03 -5.62
C SER A 132 -14.19 4.27 -6.78
N LYS A 133 -15.46 4.61 -6.49
CA LYS A 133 -16.45 4.96 -7.54
C LYS A 133 -16.00 6.16 -8.38
N PHE A 134 -15.14 7.01 -7.86
CA PHE A 134 -14.67 8.22 -8.53
C PHE A 134 -13.32 8.02 -9.24
N ILE A 135 -12.66 6.87 -9.04
CA ILE A 135 -11.39 6.57 -9.70
C ILE A 135 -11.64 5.54 -10.79
N SER A 136 -11.82 5.99 -12.03
CA SER A 136 -11.88 5.04 -13.12
C SER A 136 -10.52 4.34 -13.28
N GLN A 137 -10.54 3.02 -13.55
CA GLN A 137 -9.31 2.27 -13.84
C GLN A 137 -8.51 2.89 -15.01
N ARG A 138 -9.19 3.60 -15.90
CA ARG A 138 -8.59 4.26 -17.06
C ARG A 138 -7.77 5.48 -16.65
N GLU A 139 -8.30 6.31 -15.75
CA GLU A 139 -7.59 7.50 -15.24
C GLU A 139 -6.36 7.10 -14.45
N LEU A 140 -6.49 6.12 -13.55
CA LEU A 140 -5.37 5.58 -12.81
C LEU A 140 -4.31 4.97 -13.74
N SER A 141 -4.73 4.14 -14.70
CA SER A 141 -3.80 3.52 -15.66
C SER A 141 -3.07 4.54 -16.51
N THR A 142 -3.71 5.66 -16.84
CA THR A 142 -3.09 6.76 -17.60
C THR A 142 -2.05 7.48 -16.73
N HIS A 143 -2.36 7.76 -15.48
CA HIS A 143 -1.41 8.36 -14.54
C HIS A 143 -0.20 7.47 -14.28
N LEU A 144 -0.42 6.19 -13.99
CA LEU A 144 0.65 5.22 -13.72
C LEU A 144 1.58 4.98 -14.92
N LYS A 145 1.06 5.06 -16.17
CA LYS A 145 1.88 4.92 -17.38
C LYS A 145 2.79 6.12 -17.66
N ASN A 146 2.38 7.28 -17.20
CA ASN A 146 3.05 8.55 -17.55
C ASN A 146 3.93 9.10 -16.43
N THR A 147 4.00 8.43 -15.28
CA THR A 147 4.76 8.90 -14.11
C THR A 147 5.60 7.80 -13.50
N THR A 148 6.65 8.19 -12.78
CA THR A 148 7.44 7.32 -11.89
C THR A 148 6.87 7.30 -10.48
N ASP A 149 5.67 7.83 -10.29
CA ASP A 149 5.00 7.90 -8.98
C ASP A 149 4.69 6.50 -8.45
N SER A 150 4.71 6.35 -7.14
CA SER A 150 4.13 5.19 -6.49
C SER A 150 2.61 5.17 -6.71
N GLU A 151 1.99 3.99 -6.67
CA GLU A 151 0.54 3.87 -6.85
C GLU A 151 -0.25 4.75 -5.86
N PRO A 152 0.07 4.82 -4.55
CA PRO A 152 -0.61 5.72 -3.62
C PRO A 152 -0.52 7.19 -4.02
N LEU A 153 0.62 7.63 -4.52
CA LEU A 153 0.80 9.01 -4.96
C LEU A 153 -0.02 9.30 -6.23
N ALA A 154 -0.03 8.37 -7.19
CA ALA A 154 -0.83 8.50 -8.41
C ALA A 154 -2.34 8.56 -8.08
N LEU A 155 -2.81 7.69 -7.16
CA LEU A 155 -4.19 7.72 -6.65
C LEU A 155 -4.52 9.03 -5.94
N ALA A 156 -3.62 9.53 -5.10
CA ALA A 156 -3.80 10.80 -4.42
C ALA A 156 -3.95 11.97 -5.40
N LYS A 157 -3.15 12.00 -6.48
CA LYS A 157 -3.27 13.01 -7.54
C LYS A 157 -4.63 12.96 -8.22
N VAL A 158 -5.09 11.76 -8.62
CA VAL A 158 -6.43 11.59 -9.23
C VAL A 158 -7.53 12.07 -8.31
N LEU A 159 -7.45 11.78 -7.01
CA LEU A 159 -8.47 12.18 -6.02
C LEU A 159 -8.50 13.70 -5.77
N VAL A 160 -7.36 14.35 -5.82
CA VAL A 160 -7.24 15.79 -5.54
C VAL A 160 -7.56 16.65 -6.77
N GLU A 161 -7.21 16.19 -7.98
CA GLU A 161 -7.41 16.92 -9.24
C GLU A 161 -8.87 16.92 -9.70
N ASN A 162 -9.63 15.86 -9.42
CA ASN A 162 -11.04 15.70 -9.78
C ASN A 162 -11.99 16.05 -8.63
#